data_3ef39facc5a404f0f05f5f49c848e35a
#
_entry.id   3ef39facc5a404f0f05f5f49c848e35a
#
_cell.length_a   1.000
_cell.length_b   1.000
_cell.length_c   1.000
_cell.angle_alpha   90.00
_cell.angle_beta   90.00
_cell.angle_gamma   90.00
#
_symmetry.space_group_name_H-M   'P 1'
#
loop_
_entity.id
_entity.type
_entity.pdbx_description
1 polymer ?
#
loop_
_entity_poly.entity_id
_entity_poly.type
_entity_poly.pdbx_seq_one_letter_code
_entity_poly.pdbx_strand_id
1 'polypeptide(L)'
;MARLNQNIVIPDNIRLDKSHEFADSEIESIHIGRSVEISGNYVFARCNNIRELVIPSETILSGYGIFYCSNGLQNLRINDNVQLTGNYIFQDCELLESIFIGNSINIVGNSMFCRLRNLQRIQFSPNTTFSGYYLFTECESIQEITIPDNCTINGDFFFSKCTGLLRIIIGNNVVIRGSNCFFKCSNIQSITIGDNVTISGLNFLEGCFANQNVDVTIGLNYVGYPIHIPMPILNVSKFADVKHILRYEAKKCAISMDNFEDDSDVIVLICGHVFLLEPLQYWLGIQKNCPTCKHGI
;
A
#
# COMPACT_ATOMS: atom_id res chain seq x y z
N MET A 1 41.82 -19.14 14.56
CA MET A 1 41.01 -18.53 13.50
C MET A 1 40.89 -17.05 13.81
N ALA A 2 41.48 -16.19 12.97
CA ALA A 2 41.35 -14.75 13.14
C ALA A 2 39.84 -14.41 12.98
N ARG A 3 39.24 -13.72 13.97
CA ARG A 3 37.94 -13.11 13.78
C ARG A 3 38.08 -12.11 12.63
N LEU A 4 37.52 -12.44 11.47
CA LEU A 4 37.36 -11.47 10.38
C LEU A 4 36.58 -10.28 10.97
N ASN A 5 36.99 -9.07 10.59
CA ASN A 5 36.37 -7.82 11.04
C ASN A 5 34.84 -7.94 10.85
N GLN A 6 34.09 -7.99 11.96
CA GLN A 6 32.63 -8.05 11.96
C GLN A 6 32.00 -6.73 11.50
N ASN A 7 32.84 -5.69 11.33
CA ASN A 7 32.45 -4.35 10.89
C ASN A 7 33.07 -4.02 9.54
N ILE A 8 32.23 -3.74 8.55
CA ILE A 8 32.66 -3.34 7.20
C ILE A 8 32.50 -1.83 7.06
N VAL A 9 33.53 -1.17 6.56
CA VAL A 9 33.49 0.23 6.15
C VAL A 9 33.72 0.29 4.64
N ILE A 10 32.72 0.77 3.91
CA ILE A 10 32.79 1.04 2.48
C ILE A 10 33.10 2.53 2.33
N PRO A 11 34.27 2.90 1.80
CA PRO A 11 34.66 4.32 1.64
C PRO A 11 33.73 5.07 0.68
N ASP A 12 33.80 6.41 0.71
CA ASP A 12 33.09 7.26 -0.23
C ASP A 12 33.48 6.98 -1.70
N ASN A 13 32.54 7.15 -2.62
CA ASN A 13 32.76 7.05 -4.06
C ASN A 13 33.29 5.70 -4.56
N ILE A 14 33.01 4.63 -3.83
CA ILE A 14 33.41 3.27 -4.23
C ILE A 14 32.27 2.59 -5.00
N ARG A 15 32.67 1.76 -5.96
CA ARG A 15 31.78 0.84 -6.66
C ARG A 15 32.07 -0.60 -6.24
N LEU A 16 31.01 -1.28 -5.76
CA LEU A 16 31.01 -2.71 -5.48
C LEU A 16 30.26 -3.42 -6.60
N ASP A 17 30.99 -4.01 -7.53
CA ASP A 17 30.44 -4.71 -8.70
C ASP A 17 30.65 -6.22 -8.67
N LYS A 18 31.41 -6.73 -7.71
CA LYS A 18 31.65 -8.16 -7.54
C LYS A 18 30.47 -8.83 -6.86
N SER A 19 29.86 -9.80 -7.52
CA SER A 19 28.76 -10.58 -6.98
C SER A 19 29.18 -11.47 -5.82
N HIS A 20 28.31 -11.63 -4.81
CA HIS A 20 28.51 -12.44 -3.61
C HIS A 20 29.72 -12.06 -2.75
N GLU A 21 30.24 -10.84 -2.87
CA GLU A 21 31.51 -10.47 -2.24
C GLU A 21 31.52 -10.68 -0.73
N PHE A 22 30.42 -10.35 -0.05
CA PHE A 22 30.22 -10.51 1.39
C PHE A 22 29.04 -11.42 1.72
N ALA A 23 28.55 -12.20 0.77
CA ALA A 23 27.41 -13.09 1.03
C ALA A 23 27.76 -14.14 2.10
N ASP A 24 26.76 -14.52 2.90
CA ASP A 24 26.90 -15.51 3.98
C ASP A 24 27.93 -15.16 5.06
N SER A 25 28.30 -13.88 5.19
CA SER A 25 29.31 -13.45 6.14
C SER A 25 28.74 -13.15 7.52
N GLU A 26 29.61 -13.23 8.54
CA GLU A 26 29.29 -12.95 9.94
C GLU A 26 29.34 -11.43 10.27
N ILE A 27 29.14 -10.56 9.27
CA ILE A 27 29.19 -9.10 9.45
C ILE A 27 28.07 -8.66 10.41
N GLU A 28 28.44 -7.87 11.41
CA GLU A 28 27.52 -7.31 12.42
C GLU A 28 27.09 -5.87 12.07
N SER A 29 27.96 -5.11 11.40
CA SER A 29 27.64 -3.74 10.95
C SER A 29 28.29 -3.39 9.62
N ILE A 30 27.60 -2.56 8.86
CA ILE A 30 28.08 -1.99 7.60
C ILE A 30 27.99 -0.47 7.70
N HIS A 31 29.10 0.21 7.50
CA HIS A 31 29.12 1.64 7.28
C HIS A 31 29.34 1.91 5.79
N ILE A 32 28.31 2.46 5.12
CA ILE A 32 28.37 2.82 3.70
C ILE A 32 28.74 4.30 3.60
N GLY A 33 29.77 4.63 2.86
CA GLY A 33 30.17 6.00 2.55
C GLY A 33 29.22 6.70 1.59
N ARG A 34 29.50 7.95 1.26
CA ARG A 34 28.68 8.75 0.32
C ARG A 34 28.94 8.33 -1.12
N SER A 35 27.92 8.51 -1.96
CA SER A 35 28.02 8.26 -3.41
C SER A 35 28.58 6.88 -3.76
N VAL A 36 28.22 5.86 -2.96
CA VAL A 36 28.59 4.47 -3.21
C VAL A 36 27.64 3.86 -4.23
N GLU A 37 28.17 3.11 -5.17
CA GLU A 37 27.38 2.29 -6.11
C GLU A 37 27.56 0.81 -5.78
N ILE A 38 26.47 0.09 -5.50
CA ILE A 38 26.46 -1.36 -5.32
C ILE A 38 25.69 -1.98 -6.49
N SER A 39 26.42 -2.50 -7.46
CA SER A 39 25.90 -3.09 -8.70
C SER A 39 26.13 -4.61 -8.80
N GLY A 40 26.96 -5.18 -7.93
CA GLY A 40 27.12 -6.63 -7.82
C GLY A 40 25.85 -7.32 -7.33
N ASN A 41 25.64 -8.56 -7.75
CA ASN A 41 24.49 -9.35 -7.31
C ASN A 41 24.77 -10.02 -5.98
N TYR A 42 23.79 -10.05 -5.07
CA TYR A 42 23.87 -10.74 -3.78
C TYR A 42 25.05 -10.33 -2.90
N VAL A 43 25.51 -9.08 -3.01
CA VAL A 43 26.76 -8.62 -2.37
C VAL A 43 26.77 -8.88 -0.87
N PHE A 44 25.66 -8.59 -0.17
CA PHE A 44 25.47 -8.81 1.27
C PHE A 44 24.30 -9.77 1.55
N ALA A 45 24.02 -10.70 0.63
CA ALA A 45 22.96 -11.66 0.86
C ALA A 45 23.25 -12.56 2.05
N ARG A 46 22.22 -12.87 2.85
CA ARG A 46 22.29 -13.72 4.04
C ARG A 46 23.30 -13.27 5.12
N CYS A 47 23.55 -11.96 5.22
CA CYS A 47 24.32 -11.37 6.32
C CYS A 47 23.39 -11.25 7.56
N ASN A 48 23.25 -12.35 8.32
CA ASN A 48 22.23 -12.48 9.34
C ASN A 48 22.55 -11.79 10.68
N ASN A 49 23.71 -11.18 10.85
CA ASN A 49 24.09 -10.52 12.08
C ASN A 49 23.89 -8.99 12.03
N ILE A 50 23.63 -8.42 10.86
CA ILE A 50 23.33 -6.99 10.70
C ILE A 50 21.96 -6.70 11.29
N ARG A 51 21.87 -5.78 12.28
CA ARG A 51 20.63 -5.39 12.93
C ARG A 51 20.05 -4.09 12.37
N GLU A 52 20.92 -3.17 12.05
CA GLU A 52 20.57 -1.84 11.55
C GLU A 52 21.35 -1.55 10.28
N LEU A 53 20.67 -0.95 9.31
CA LEU A 53 21.27 -0.54 8.06
C LEU A 53 20.82 0.86 7.67
N VAL A 54 21.79 1.73 7.42
CA VAL A 54 21.56 3.06 6.86
C VAL A 54 22.14 3.09 5.45
N ILE A 55 21.30 3.38 4.45
CA ILE A 55 21.74 3.67 3.09
C ILE A 55 21.88 5.19 2.99
N PRO A 56 23.11 5.71 2.85
CA PRO A 56 23.35 7.15 2.79
C PRO A 56 22.77 7.80 1.53
N SER A 57 22.61 9.10 1.56
CA SER A 57 22.19 9.88 0.40
C SER A 57 23.11 9.65 -0.81
N GLU A 58 22.54 9.73 -2.01
CA GLU A 58 23.25 9.57 -3.29
C GLU A 58 23.83 8.16 -3.56
N THR A 59 23.47 7.18 -2.71
CA THR A 59 23.84 5.78 -2.95
C THR A 59 23.00 5.18 -4.07
N ILE A 60 23.62 4.34 -4.90
CA ILE A 60 22.94 3.58 -5.96
C ILE A 60 22.99 2.10 -5.63
N LEU A 61 21.81 1.48 -5.49
CA LEU A 61 21.64 0.04 -5.35
C LEU A 61 20.99 -0.50 -6.63
N SER A 62 21.78 -1.07 -7.53
CA SER A 62 21.33 -1.56 -8.84
C SER A 62 21.53 -3.07 -9.04
N GLY A 63 22.24 -3.74 -8.14
CA GLY A 63 22.43 -5.18 -8.19
C GLY A 63 21.19 -5.98 -7.80
N TYR A 64 21.19 -7.25 -8.13
CA TYR A 64 20.12 -8.20 -7.82
C TYR A 64 20.33 -8.76 -6.40
N GLY A 65 19.29 -8.69 -5.55
CA GLY A 65 19.29 -9.32 -4.22
C GLY A 65 20.39 -8.86 -3.27
N ILE A 66 20.80 -7.59 -3.29
CA ILE A 66 22.00 -7.11 -2.57
C ILE A 66 21.98 -7.53 -1.10
N PHE A 67 20.85 -7.42 -0.39
CA PHE A 67 20.63 -7.83 1.00
C PHE A 67 19.59 -8.96 1.12
N TYR A 68 19.46 -9.80 0.08
CA TYR A 68 18.48 -10.89 0.05
C TYR A 68 18.63 -11.83 1.24
N CYS A 69 17.52 -12.18 1.91
CA CYS A 69 17.51 -13.07 3.08
C CYS A 69 18.44 -12.65 4.24
N SER A 70 18.77 -11.38 4.41
CA SER A 70 19.54 -10.90 5.55
C SER A 70 18.64 -10.83 6.79
N ASN A 71 18.36 -12.00 7.38
CA ASN A 71 17.34 -12.19 8.40
C ASN A 71 17.68 -11.59 9.78
N GLY A 72 18.86 -11.04 9.96
CA GLY A 72 19.20 -10.26 11.15
C GLY A 72 18.68 -8.85 11.15
N LEU A 73 18.42 -8.28 9.98
CA LEU A 73 18.08 -6.87 9.79
C LEU A 73 16.71 -6.54 10.42
N GLN A 74 16.70 -5.59 11.35
CA GLN A 74 15.51 -5.13 12.07
C GLN A 74 15.08 -3.72 11.66
N ASN A 75 16.03 -2.85 11.40
CA ASN A 75 15.77 -1.45 11.05
C ASN A 75 16.51 -1.05 9.77
N LEU A 76 15.77 -0.51 8.82
CA LEU A 76 16.31 0.00 7.56
C LEU A 76 15.98 1.49 7.41
N ARG A 77 17.01 2.29 7.21
CA ARG A 77 16.86 3.70 6.86
C ARG A 77 17.48 3.97 5.49
N ILE A 78 16.68 4.48 4.57
CA ILE A 78 17.11 4.91 3.24
C ILE A 78 17.01 6.42 3.22
N ASN A 79 18.15 7.10 3.11
CA ASN A 79 18.22 8.55 3.12
C ASN A 79 17.81 9.16 1.76
N ASP A 80 17.78 10.48 1.68
CA ASP A 80 17.31 11.21 0.50
C ASP A 80 18.17 10.94 -0.75
N ASN A 81 17.55 11.03 -1.92
CA ASN A 81 18.22 10.89 -3.24
C ASN A 81 18.89 9.53 -3.49
N VAL A 82 18.56 8.49 -2.76
CA VAL A 82 19.02 7.13 -3.04
C VAL A 82 18.32 6.59 -4.29
N GLN A 83 19.06 5.90 -5.15
CA GLN A 83 18.52 5.20 -6.32
C GLN A 83 18.42 3.71 -6.04
N LEU A 84 17.21 3.19 -6.03
CA LEU A 84 16.91 1.76 -5.88
C LEU A 84 16.40 1.23 -7.23
N THR A 85 17.28 0.62 -8.01
CA THR A 85 16.96 0.15 -9.36
C THR A 85 17.14 -1.36 -9.56
N GLY A 86 17.60 -2.07 -8.53
CA GLY A 86 17.76 -3.51 -8.55
C GLY A 86 16.50 -4.28 -8.15
N ASN A 87 16.46 -5.58 -8.42
CA ASN A 87 15.37 -6.45 -8.00
C ASN A 87 15.73 -7.21 -6.71
N TYR A 88 14.75 -7.57 -5.90
CA TYR A 88 14.89 -8.43 -4.70
C TYR A 88 15.85 -7.89 -3.63
N ILE A 89 16.17 -6.59 -3.60
CA ILE A 89 17.28 -6.04 -2.80
C ILE A 89 17.15 -6.43 -1.32
N PHE A 90 15.98 -6.28 -0.70
CA PHE A 90 15.71 -6.61 0.70
C PHE A 90 14.66 -7.73 0.84
N GLN A 91 14.43 -8.51 -0.22
CA GLN A 91 13.44 -9.57 -0.17
C GLN A 91 13.82 -10.62 0.88
N ASP A 92 12.82 -11.17 1.56
CA ASP A 92 12.98 -12.19 2.60
C ASP A 92 13.83 -11.76 3.82
N CYS A 93 14.00 -10.46 4.08
CA CYS A 93 14.55 -9.98 5.36
C CYS A 93 13.48 -10.11 6.45
N GLU A 94 13.20 -11.33 6.89
CA GLU A 94 12.01 -11.67 7.67
C GLU A 94 11.91 -10.97 9.03
N LEU A 95 13.02 -10.59 9.66
CA LEU A 95 13.03 -9.89 10.95
C LEU A 95 12.96 -8.36 10.83
N LEU A 96 12.83 -7.82 9.62
CA LEU A 96 12.75 -6.36 9.43
C LEU A 96 11.44 -5.82 10.00
N GLU A 97 11.55 -4.96 11.01
CA GLU A 97 10.41 -4.40 11.76
C GLU A 97 10.05 -2.99 11.28
N SER A 98 11.04 -2.21 10.84
CA SER A 98 10.82 -0.83 10.43
C SER A 98 11.62 -0.42 9.20
N ILE A 99 10.97 0.37 8.33
CA ILE A 99 11.58 0.98 7.15
C ILE A 99 11.27 2.48 7.16
N PHE A 100 12.30 3.29 6.97
CA PHE A 100 12.19 4.72 6.65
C PHE A 100 12.71 4.96 5.23
N ILE A 101 11.90 5.63 4.39
CA ILE A 101 12.24 6.01 3.02
C ILE A 101 12.23 7.53 2.93
N GLY A 102 13.39 8.12 2.64
CA GLY A 102 13.64 9.55 2.55
C GLY A 102 12.99 10.22 1.33
N ASN A 103 13.37 11.47 1.10
CA ASN A 103 12.80 12.28 0.02
C ASN A 103 13.45 12.00 -1.34
N SER A 104 12.73 12.30 -2.41
CA SER A 104 13.24 12.22 -3.79
C SER A 104 13.83 10.86 -4.16
N ILE A 105 13.23 9.79 -3.65
CA ILE A 105 13.64 8.43 -3.96
C ILE A 105 12.78 7.90 -5.11
N ASN A 106 13.46 7.30 -6.09
CA ASN A 106 12.83 6.57 -7.16
C ASN A 106 13.10 5.07 -6.98
N ILE A 107 12.04 4.31 -6.71
CA ILE A 107 12.11 2.87 -6.50
C ILE A 107 11.68 2.19 -7.80
N VAL A 108 12.66 1.59 -8.50
CA VAL A 108 12.47 0.92 -9.80
C VAL A 108 13.05 -0.48 -9.72
N GLY A 109 12.21 -1.46 -9.45
CA GLY A 109 12.65 -2.85 -9.34
C GLY A 109 11.56 -3.74 -8.74
N ASN A 110 11.68 -5.04 -8.97
CA ASN A 110 10.64 -5.99 -8.59
C ASN A 110 10.94 -6.64 -7.24
N SER A 111 9.89 -6.93 -6.47
CA SER A 111 9.94 -7.69 -5.21
C SER A 111 10.95 -7.19 -4.19
N MET A 112 11.29 -5.90 -4.23
CA MET A 112 12.41 -5.34 -3.46
C MET A 112 12.24 -5.50 -1.96
N PHE A 113 11.03 -5.38 -1.45
CA PHE A 113 10.65 -5.52 -0.04
C PHE A 113 9.60 -6.61 0.16
N CYS A 114 9.61 -7.66 -0.68
CA CYS A 114 8.66 -8.74 -0.63
C CYS A 114 8.94 -9.68 0.57
N ARG A 115 7.90 -10.20 1.20
CA ARG A 115 7.95 -11.15 2.32
C ARG A 115 8.71 -10.67 3.57
N LEU A 116 8.57 -9.40 3.91
CA LEU A 116 9.02 -8.83 5.18
C LEU A 116 7.97 -9.13 6.25
N ARG A 117 7.93 -10.38 6.72
CA ARG A 117 6.82 -10.89 7.55
C ARG A 117 6.66 -10.18 8.88
N ASN A 118 7.72 -9.64 9.47
CA ASN A 118 7.67 -8.90 10.74
C ASN A 118 7.58 -7.39 10.58
N LEU A 119 7.45 -6.86 9.34
CA LEU A 119 7.37 -5.44 9.10
C LEU A 119 6.11 -4.85 9.74
N GLN A 120 6.32 -3.98 10.73
CA GLN A 120 5.26 -3.32 11.50
C GLN A 120 5.07 -1.86 11.10
N ARG A 121 6.15 -1.20 10.70
CA ARG A 121 6.16 0.24 10.41
C ARG A 121 6.91 0.53 9.13
N ILE A 122 6.26 1.27 8.26
CA ILE A 122 6.90 1.84 7.08
C ILE A 122 6.53 3.31 6.99
N GLN A 123 7.52 4.14 6.74
CA GLN A 123 7.33 5.57 6.52
C GLN A 123 7.89 5.93 5.16
N PHE A 124 7.02 6.45 4.30
CA PHE A 124 7.38 7.05 3.02
C PHE A 124 7.45 8.57 3.16
N SER A 125 8.33 9.20 2.41
CA SER A 125 8.28 10.65 2.23
C SER A 125 7.33 11.03 1.09
N PRO A 126 6.72 12.23 1.11
CA PRO A 126 5.94 12.74 -0.01
C PRO A 126 6.73 12.76 -1.32
N ASN A 127 6.01 12.78 -2.45
CA ASN A 127 6.58 12.80 -3.80
C ASN A 127 7.40 11.54 -4.19
N THR A 128 7.27 10.44 -3.44
CA THR A 128 7.95 9.18 -3.76
C THR A 128 7.28 8.49 -4.96
N THR A 129 8.09 7.96 -5.88
CA THR A 129 7.62 7.17 -7.02
C THR A 129 8.03 5.72 -6.89
N PHE A 130 7.06 4.82 -7.07
CA PHE A 130 7.23 3.37 -7.05
C PHE A 130 6.91 2.81 -8.43
N SER A 131 7.86 2.10 -9.05
CA SER A 131 7.73 1.60 -10.43
C SER A 131 8.17 0.14 -10.55
N GLY A 132 7.80 -0.71 -9.61
CA GLY A 132 8.15 -2.12 -9.61
C GLY A 132 6.99 -3.02 -9.22
N TYR A 133 7.03 -4.28 -9.63
CA TYR A 133 6.02 -5.28 -9.30
C TYR A 133 6.32 -5.92 -7.94
N TYR A 134 5.28 -6.27 -7.17
CA TYR A 134 5.37 -7.02 -5.89
C TYR A 134 6.22 -6.34 -4.81
N LEU A 135 6.28 -5.00 -4.78
CA LEU A 135 7.26 -4.30 -3.92
C LEU A 135 7.13 -4.64 -2.43
N PHE A 136 5.94 -4.66 -1.86
CA PHE A 136 5.68 -4.98 -0.45
C PHE A 136 4.70 -6.15 -0.30
N THR A 137 4.72 -7.09 -1.24
CA THR A 137 3.85 -8.27 -1.21
C THR A 137 4.19 -9.17 -0.01
N GLU A 138 3.15 -9.71 0.65
CA GLU A 138 3.29 -10.65 1.77
C GLU A 138 4.02 -10.06 3.01
N CYS A 139 3.83 -8.75 3.28
CA CYS A 139 4.23 -8.12 4.53
C CYS A 139 3.09 -8.30 5.56
N GLU A 140 3.07 -9.44 6.23
CA GLU A 140 1.90 -9.93 6.96
C GLU A 140 1.64 -9.23 8.30
N SER A 141 2.65 -8.58 8.90
CA SER A 141 2.53 -7.95 10.23
C SER A 141 2.19 -6.47 10.19
N ILE A 142 2.20 -5.83 9.01
CA ILE A 142 1.87 -4.42 8.88
C ILE A 142 0.37 -4.20 9.12
N GLN A 143 0.02 -3.30 10.03
CA GLN A 143 -1.37 -3.02 10.39
C GLN A 143 -1.94 -1.75 9.76
N GLU A 144 -1.07 -0.81 9.45
CA GLU A 144 -1.46 0.46 8.84
C GLU A 144 -0.46 0.86 7.78
N ILE A 145 -0.97 1.37 6.65
CA ILE A 145 -0.15 1.98 5.62
C ILE A 145 -0.65 3.38 5.32
N THR A 146 0.26 4.32 5.29
CA THR A 146 0.03 5.69 4.80
C THR A 146 0.85 5.91 3.54
N ILE A 147 0.17 6.18 2.44
CA ILE A 147 0.78 6.68 1.20
C ILE A 147 0.68 8.19 1.24
N PRO A 148 1.80 8.92 1.39
CA PRO A 148 1.78 10.37 1.53
C PRO A 148 1.30 11.10 0.28
N ASP A 149 1.10 12.41 0.42
CA ASP A 149 0.71 13.29 -0.68
C ASP A 149 1.67 13.23 -1.87
N ASN A 150 1.13 13.37 -3.06
CA ASN A 150 1.84 13.44 -4.34
C ASN A 150 2.65 12.18 -4.71
N CYS A 151 2.43 11.05 -4.04
CA CYS A 151 3.09 9.79 -4.41
C CYS A 151 2.51 9.20 -5.69
N THR A 152 3.34 8.46 -6.43
CA THR A 152 2.93 7.73 -7.63
C THR A 152 3.29 6.25 -7.51
N ILE A 153 2.31 5.37 -7.76
CA ILE A 153 2.47 3.91 -7.76
C ILE A 153 2.14 3.41 -9.16
N ASN A 154 3.17 2.97 -9.89
CA ASN A 154 3.04 2.46 -11.27
C ASN A 154 3.13 0.93 -11.37
N GLY A 155 3.52 0.24 -10.28
CA GLY A 155 3.72 -1.20 -10.28
C GLY A 155 2.54 -1.99 -9.74
N ASP A 156 2.33 -3.21 -10.26
CA ASP A 156 1.26 -4.10 -9.82
C ASP A 156 1.63 -4.84 -8.53
N PHE A 157 0.60 -5.31 -7.80
CA PHE A 157 0.72 -6.08 -6.56
C PHE A 157 1.50 -5.36 -5.44
N PHE A 158 1.38 -4.05 -5.31
CA PHE A 158 2.20 -3.21 -4.44
C PHE A 158 2.17 -3.66 -2.96
N PHE A 159 1.01 -3.80 -2.33
CA PHE A 159 0.81 -4.36 -0.97
C PHE A 159 -0.06 -5.61 -1.01
N SER A 160 0.05 -6.44 -2.02
CA SER A 160 -0.83 -7.61 -2.11
C SER A 160 -0.54 -8.61 -0.99
N LYS A 161 -1.59 -9.29 -0.52
CA LYS A 161 -1.53 -10.33 0.54
C LYS A 161 -0.94 -9.86 1.88
N CYS A 162 -1.00 -8.57 2.18
CA CYS A 162 -0.67 -8.05 3.50
C CYS A 162 -1.82 -8.33 4.46
N THR A 163 -1.91 -9.56 4.95
CA THR A 163 -3.07 -10.05 5.70
C THR A 163 -3.24 -9.40 7.08
N GLY A 164 -2.18 -8.82 7.65
CA GLY A 164 -2.27 -8.04 8.89
C GLY A 164 -2.83 -6.63 8.72
N LEU A 165 -2.98 -6.15 7.47
CA LEU A 165 -3.34 -4.76 7.20
C LEU A 165 -4.80 -4.47 7.58
N LEU A 166 -4.97 -3.49 8.48
CA LEU A 166 -6.26 -3.05 9.00
C LEU A 166 -6.69 -1.69 8.44
N ARG A 167 -5.73 -0.80 8.17
CA ARG A 167 -6.00 0.58 7.73
C ARG A 167 -5.15 0.98 6.54
N ILE A 168 -5.80 1.61 5.56
CA ILE A 168 -5.16 2.21 4.39
C ILE A 168 -5.48 3.70 4.41
N ILE A 169 -4.44 4.53 4.38
CA ILE A 169 -4.55 5.99 4.27
C ILE A 169 -3.83 6.41 3.00
N ILE A 170 -4.55 7.03 2.07
CA ILE A 170 -3.99 7.58 0.83
C ILE A 170 -4.11 9.10 0.92
N GLY A 171 -2.99 9.78 0.86
CA GLY A 171 -2.90 11.24 0.90
C GLY A 171 -3.47 11.92 -0.34
N ASN A 172 -3.28 13.23 -0.43
CA ASN A 172 -3.79 14.03 -1.53
C ASN A 172 -2.93 13.90 -2.79
N ASN A 173 -3.54 14.08 -3.96
CA ASN A 173 -2.86 14.08 -5.27
C ASN A 173 -2.09 12.78 -5.56
N VAL A 174 -2.46 11.67 -4.96
CA VAL A 174 -1.81 10.37 -5.19
C VAL A 174 -2.32 9.76 -6.49
N VAL A 175 -1.41 9.15 -7.25
CA VAL A 175 -1.73 8.47 -8.50
C VAL A 175 -1.35 7.00 -8.41
N ILE A 176 -2.32 6.09 -8.53
CA ILE A 176 -2.11 4.65 -8.52
C ILE A 176 -2.53 4.08 -9.87
N ARG A 177 -1.55 3.61 -10.64
CA ARG A 177 -1.75 2.96 -11.95
C ARG A 177 -1.60 1.45 -11.88
N GLY A 178 -0.94 0.95 -10.84
CA GLY A 178 -0.73 -0.47 -10.65
C GLY A 178 -2.01 -1.24 -10.35
N SER A 179 -2.14 -2.43 -10.93
CA SER A 179 -3.24 -3.36 -10.66
C SER A 179 -2.97 -4.22 -9.43
N ASN A 180 -4.02 -4.73 -8.79
CA ASN A 180 -3.93 -5.63 -7.64
C ASN A 180 -3.12 -5.06 -6.45
N CYS A 181 -3.09 -3.73 -6.26
CA CYS A 181 -2.19 -3.10 -5.28
C CYS A 181 -2.40 -3.60 -3.83
N PHE A 182 -3.64 -3.81 -3.41
CA PHE A 182 -3.98 -4.37 -2.09
C PHE A 182 -4.72 -5.71 -2.20
N PHE A 183 -4.46 -6.47 -3.27
CA PHE A 183 -5.11 -7.75 -3.53
C PHE A 183 -4.98 -8.70 -2.33
N LYS A 184 -6.11 -9.26 -1.89
CA LYS A 184 -6.20 -10.20 -0.75
C LYS A 184 -5.64 -9.69 0.59
N CYS A 185 -5.72 -8.40 0.87
CA CYS A 185 -5.55 -7.86 2.22
C CYS A 185 -6.85 -8.07 3.01
N SER A 186 -7.06 -9.28 3.52
CA SER A 186 -8.38 -9.78 3.97
C SER A 186 -8.92 -9.18 5.26
N ASN A 187 -8.14 -8.37 5.98
CA ASN A 187 -8.50 -7.84 7.30
C ASN A 187 -8.72 -6.33 7.34
N ILE A 188 -8.85 -5.67 6.18
CA ILE A 188 -9.07 -4.22 6.09
C ILE A 188 -10.34 -3.82 6.84
N GLN A 189 -10.21 -2.85 7.74
CA GLN A 189 -11.30 -2.26 8.53
C GLN A 189 -11.65 -0.84 8.10
N SER A 190 -10.66 -0.08 7.63
CA SER A 190 -10.90 1.28 7.14
C SER A 190 -9.98 1.68 5.99
N ILE A 191 -10.52 2.51 5.11
CA ILE A 191 -9.80 3.10 3.98
C ILE A 191 -10.11 4.59 3.95
N THR A 192 -9.08 5.42 3.95
CA THR A 192 -9.20 6.86 3.77
C THR A 192 -8.48 7.27 2.50
N ILE A 193 -9.16 7.95 1.60
CA ILE A 193 -8.62 8.47 0.35
C ILE A 193 -8.71 9.98 0.38
N GLY A 194 -7.59 10.66 0.19
CA GLY A 194 -7.49 12.11 0.15
C GLY A 194 -8.09 12.73 -1.11
N ASP A 195 -7.89 14.02 -1.27
CA ASP A 195 -8.39 14.79 -2.40
C ASP A 195 -7.54 14.56 -3.66
N ASN A 196 -8.17 14.67 -4.83
CA ASN A 196 -7.53 14.57 -6.15
C ASN A 196 -6.77 13.25 -6.40
N VAL A 197 -7.20 12.16 -5.77
CA VAL A 197 -6.56 10.84 -5.96
C VAL A 197 -7.06 10.20 -7.25
N THR A 198 -6.15 9.61 -8.01
CA THR A 198 -6.47 8.85 -9.23
C THR A 198 -6.04 7.40 -9.06
N ILE A 199 -6.99 6.46 -9.20
CA ILE A 199 -6.72 5.01 -9.19
C ILE A 199 -7.21 4.43 -10.52
N SER A 200 -6.28 4.06 -11.41
CA SER A 200 -6.58 3.48 -12.72
C SER A 200 -6.21 2.00 -12.85
N GLY A 201 -5.52 1.43 -11.86
CA GLY A 201 -5.20 0.01 -11.82
C GLY A 201 -6.42 -0.86 -11.53
N LEU A 202 -6.50 -2.03 -12.18
CA LEU A 202 -7.58 -3.00 -11.96
C LEU A 202 -7.45 -3.71 -10.61
N ASN A 203 -8.57 -4.20 -10.08
CA ASN A 203 -8.60 -5.07 -8.90
C ASN A 203 -7.91 -4.48 -7.66
N PHE A 204 -7.96 -3.18 -7.49
CA PHE A 204 -7.22 -2.43 -6.45
C PHE A 204 -7.38 -3.04 -5.04
N LEU A 205 -8.59 -3.46 -4.68
CA LEU A 205 -8.95 -4.04 -3.37
C LEU A 205 -9.61 -5.42 -3.50
N GLU A 206 -9.34 -6.16 -4.58
CA GLU A 206 -9.96 -7.46 -4.78
C GLU A 206 -9.55 -8.48 -3.71
N GLY A 207 -10.53 -9.15 -3.13
CA GLY A 207 -10.31 -10.13 -2.07
C GLY A 207 -10.06 -9.54 -0.68
N CYS A 208 -10.27 -8.21 -0.50
CA CYS A 208 -10.08 -7.55 0.80
C CYS A 208 -11.29 -7.67 1.74
N PHE A 209 -12.51 -7.82 1.19
CA PHE A 209 -13.74 -7.60 1.94
C PHE A 209 -14.59 -8.86 2.13
N ALA A 210 -14.00 -9.97 2.46
CA ALA A 210 -14.71 -11.26 2.44
C ALA A 210 -15.94 -11.33 3.37
N ASN A 211 -16.02 -10.55 4.47
CA ASN A 211 -17.17 -10.58 5.40
C ASN A 211 -17.19 -9.41 6.40
N GLN A 212 -16.71 -8.21 6.06
CA GLN A 212 -16.53 -7.14 7.04
C GLN A 212 -17.20 -5.83 6.60
N ASN A 213 -17.75 -5.09 7.57
CA ASN A 213 -18.06 -3.68 7.39
C ASN A 213 -16.74 -2.91 7.36
N VAL A 214 -16.44 -2.27 6.24
CA VAL A 214 -15.24 -1.45 6.07
C VAL A 214 -15.64 0.01 6.00
N ASP A 215 -15.05 0.83 6.86
CA ASP A 215 -15.26 2.27 6.82
C ASP A 215 -14.46 2.88 5.67
N VAL A 216 -15.17 3.52 4.72
CA VAL A 216 -14.52 4.15 3.57
C VAL A 216 -14.82 5.63 3.53
N THR A 217 -13.77 6.45 3.55
CA THR A 217 -13.83 7.89 3.34
C THR A 217 -13.11 8.24 2.05
N ILE A 218 -13.79 8.97 1.15
CA ILE A 218 -13.22 9.39 -0.13
C ILE A 218 -13.27 10.91 -0.22
N GLY A 219 -12.13 11.52 -0.49
CA GLY A 219 -11.97 12.95 -0.68
C GLY A 219 -12.59 13.48 -1.99
N LEU A 220 -12.43 14.77 -2.21
CA LEU A 220 -12.94 15.45 -3.40
C LEU A 220 -12.15 15.07 -4.66
N ASN A 221 -12.82 15.11 -5.82
CA ASN A 221 -12.21 14.87 -7.14
C ASN A 221 -11.50 13.49 -7.27
N TYR A 222 -11.98 12.49 -6.56
CA TYR A 222 -11.51 11.12 -6.77
C TYR A 222 -11.85 10.64 -8.18
N VAL A 223 -10.86 10.12 -8.89
CA VAL A 223 -11.00 9.50 -10.22
C VAL A 223 -10.51 8.05 -10.12
N GLY A 224 -11.39 7.09 -10.28
CA GLY A 224 -11.02 5.68 -10.21
C GLY A 224 -12.20 4.75 -10.45
N TYR A 225 -11.90 3.46 -10.52
CA TYR A 225 -12.95 2.44 -10.47
C TYR A 225 -13.69 2.57 -9.14
N PRO A 226 -15.00 2.31 -9.13
CA PRO A 226 -15.72 2.20 -7.86
C PRO A 226 -14.93 1.21 -7.01
N ILE A 227 -14.57 1.64 -5.81
CA ILE A 227 -14.01 0.71 -4.84
C ILE A 227 -15.15 -0.26 -4.56
N HIS A 228 -15.09 -1.44 -5.20
CA HIS A 228 -16.02 -2.52 -4.90
C HIS A 228 -15.73 -3.00 -3.48
N ILE A 229 -16.20 -2.25 -2.53
CA ILE A 229 -16.57 -2.82 -1.25
C ILE A 229 -17.62 -3.85 -1.63
N PRO A 230 -17.46 -5.16 -1.37
CA PRO A 230 -18.60 -6.06 -1.43
C PRO A 230 -19.65 -5.36 -0.64
N MET A 231 -20.81 -5.09 -1.26
CA MET A 231 -21.83 -4.26 -0.62
C MET A 231 -21.93 -4.76 0.81
N PRO A 232 -21.70 -3.94 1.83
CA PRO A 232 -22.10 -4.29 3.17
C PRO A 232 -23.51 -4.77 2.94
N ILE A 233 -23.89 -5.94 3.46
CA ILE A 233 -25.28 -6.39 3.46
C ILE A 233 -26.05 -5.11 3.62
N LEU A 234 -26.60 -4.60 2.51
CA LEU A 234 -27.10 -3.24 2.33
C LEU A 234 -27.74 -2.90 3.66
N ASN A 235 -27.12 -2.02 4.47
CA ASN A 235 -27.60 -1.79 5.81
C ASN A 235 -28.98 -1.19 5.65
N VAL A 236 -29.96 -2.09 5.67
CA VAL A 236 -31.36 -1.73 5.64
C VAL A 236 -31.60 -1.01 6.95
N SER A 237 -31.82 0.27 6.85
CA SER A 237 -32.16 1.12 7.99
C SER A 237 -33.58 1.57 7.85
N LYS A 238 -34.23 1.84 8.95
CA LYS A 238 -35.53 2.54 8.89
C LYS A 238 -35.24 3.99 8.48
N PHE A 239 -36.13 4.55 7.66
CA PHE A 239 -35.97 5.93 7.19
C PHE A 239 -35.89 6.93 8.37
N ALA A 240 -36.66 6.68 9.45
CA ALA A 240 -36.60 7.46 10.68
C ALA A 240 -35.17 7.58 11.24
N ASP A 241 -34.39 6.52 11.13
CA ASP A 241 -33.02 6.45 11.71
C ASP A 241 -31.99 7.21 10.89
N VAL A 242 -32.22 7.36 9.59
CA VAL A 242 -31.22 7.94 8.66
C VAL A 242 -31.61 9.32 8.13
N LYS A 243 -32.87 9.75 8.21
CA LYS A 243 -33.33 11.01 7.63
C LYS A 243 -32.56 12.25 8.13
N HIS A 244 -32.06 12.22 9.35
CA HIS A 244 -31.32 13.33 9.95
C HIS A 244 -29.85 13.44 9.47
N ILE A 245 -29.30 12.38 8.86
CA ILE A 245 -27.93 12.38 8.30
C ILE A 245 -27.90 12.63 6.80
N LEU A 246 -29.05 12.67 6.14
CA LEU A 246 -29.12 12.93 4.71
C LEU A 246 -28.73 14.37 4.40
N ARG A 247 -27.91 14.57 3.37
CA ARG A 247 -27.45 15.90 2.93
C ARG A 247 -28.53 16.76 2.26
N TYR A 248 -29.72 16.18 2.04
CA TYR A 248 -30.87 16.84 1.40
C TYR A 248 -32.17 16.28 1.96
N GLU A 249 -33.24 17.07 1.88
CA GLU A 249 -34.58 16.59 2.24
C GLU A 249 -35.10 15.58 1.22
N ALA A 250 -34.85 14.30 1.49
CA ALA A 250 -35.42 13.21 0.69
C ALA A 250 -36.90 13.00 1.06
N LYS A 251 -37.79 13.20 0.10
CA LYS A 251 -39.22 13.00 0.30
C LYS A 251 -39.75 11.76 -0.42
N LYS A 252 -39.11 11.37 -1.51
CA LYS A 252 -39.52 10.26 -2.37
C LYS A 252 -38.35 9.45 -2.88
N CYS A 253 -38.58 8.15 -3.04
CA CYS A 253 -37.68 7.26 -3.73
C CYS A 253 -37.63 7.63 -5.24
N ALA A 254 -36.43 7.91 -5.76
CA ALA A 254 -36.25 8.31 -7.15
C ALA A 254 -36.46 7.16 -8.17
N ILE A 255 -36.64 5.93 -7.72
CA ILE A 255 -36.93 4.78 -8.58
C ILE A 255 -38.45 4.54 -8.65
N SER A 256 -39.09 4.33 -7.51
CA SER A 256 -40.51 4.01 -7.45
C SER A 256 -41.44 5.22 -7.36
N MET A 257 -40.89 6.41 -7.05
CA MET A 257 -41.63 7.66 -6.79
C MET A 257 -42.53 7.62 -5.53
N ASP A 258 -42.41 6.57 -4.71
CA ASP A 258 -43.13 6.47 -3.44
C ASP A 258 -42.53 7.37 -2.38
N ASN A 259 -43.33 7.81 -1.42
CA ASN A 259 -42.85 8.57 -0.28
C ASN A 259 -42.03 7.69 0.66
N PHE A 260 -41.09 8.29 1.36
CA PHE A 260 -40.43 7.66 2.48
C PHE A 260 -41.26 7.87 3.74
N GLU A 261 -41.66 6.78 4.35
CA GLU A 261 -42.31 6.77 5.66
C GLU A 261 -41.30 6.42 6.74
N ASP A 262 -41.52 6.81 7.98
CA ASP A 262 -40.56 6.59 9.07
C ASP A 262 -40.20 5.12 9.29
N ASP A 263 -41.06 4.21 8.98
CA ASP A 263 -40.90 2.76 9.07
C ASP A 263 -40.42 2.09 7.77
N SER A 264 -40.22 2.88 6.68
CA SER A 264 -39.75 2.38 5.41
C SER A 264 -38.36 1.79 5.55
N ASP A 265 -38.15 0.61 4.95
CA ASP A 265 -36.81 0.03 4.78
C ASP A 265 -36.09 0.75 3.63
N VAL A 266 -35.03 1.43 3.98
CA VAL A 266 -34.25 2.24 3.03
C VAL A 266 -32.79 1.86 3.03
N ILE A 267 -32.12 2.20 1.93
CA ILE A 267 -30.69 2.10 1.74
C ILE A 267 -30.15 3.48 1.37
N VAL A 268 -29.14 3.92 2.10
CA VAL A 268 -28.37 5.11 1.76
C VAL A 268 -27.11 4.65 1.02
N LEU A 269 -26.96 5.04 -0.24
CA LEU A 269 -25.77 4.76 -1.02
C LEU A 269 -24.60 5.67 -0.58
N ILE A 270 -23.36 5.25 -0.87
CA ILE A 270 -22.15 6.02 -0.55
C ILE A 270 -22.14 7.44 -1.14
N CYS A 271 -22.83 7.66 -2.26
CA CYS A 271 -23.04 8.98 -2.84
C CYS A 271 -24.08 9.83 -2.06
N GLY A 272 -24.63 9.31 -0.97
CA GLY A 272 -25.59 9.98 -0.09
C GLY A 272 -27.03 9.92 -0.57
N HIS A 273 -27.34 9.30 -1.71
CA HIS A 273 -28.72 9.13 -2.17
C HIS A 273 -29.42 7.97 -1.45
N VAL A 274 -30.66 8.19 -1.07
CA VAL A 274 -31.49 7.20 -0.36
C VAL A 274 -32.57 6.63 -1.27
N PHE A 275 -32.84 5.36 -1.13
CA PHE A 275 -33.86 4.62 -1.91
C PHE A 275 -34.56 3.62 -1.02
N LEU A 276 -35.79 3.28 -1.39
CA LEU A 276 -36.49 2.12 -0.82
C LEU A 276 -35.74 0.83 -1.19
N LEU A 277 -35.74 -0.12 -0.27
CA LEU A 277 -34.96 -1.37 -0.39
C LEU A 277 -35.30 -2.14 -1.68
N GLU A 278 -36.56 -2.52 -1.87
CA GLU A 278 -36.98 -3.35 -3.00
C GLU A 278 -36.75 -2.68 -4.37
N PRO A 279 -37.15 -1.40 -4.59
CA PRO A 279 -36.84 -0.72 -5.85
C PRO A 279 -35.35 -0.64 -6.17
N LEU A 280 -34.50 -0.41 -5.16
CA LEU A 280 -33.08 -0.36 -5.36
C LEU A 280 -32.48 -1.73 -5.68
N GLN A 281 -32.91 -2.79 -5.01
CA GLN A 281 -32.47 -4.16 -5.32
C GLN A 281 -32.77 -4.55 -6.76
N TYR A 282 -33.99 -4.22 -7.26
CA TYR A 282 -34.34 -4.44 -8.65
C TYR A 282 -33.47 -3.67 -9.61
N TRP A 283 -33.22 -2.37 -9.33
CA TRP A 283 -32.35 -1.53 -10.16
C TRP A 283 -30.90 -2.09 -10.23
N LEU A 284 -30.34 -2.49 -9.10
CA LEU A 284 -28.98 -3.03 -9.01
C LEU A 284 -28.82 -4.40 -9.70
N GLY A 285 -29.91 -5.14 -9.86
CA GLY A 285 -29.95 -6.35 -10.69
C GLY A 285 -29.74 -6.05 -12.18
N ILE A 286 -29.99 -4.82 -12.61
CA ILE A 286 -29.91 -4.40 -14.03
C ILE A 286 -28.69 -3.48 -14.25
N GLN A 287 -28.48 -2.51 -13.36
CA GLN A 287 -27.43 -1.48 -13.48
C GLN A 287 -26.71 -1.29 -12.15
N LYS A 288 -25.38 -1.40 -12.15
CA LYS A 288 -24.55 -1.24 -10.94
C LYS A 288 -24.13 0.22 -10.73
N ASN A 289 -25.12 1.12 -10.68
CA ASN A 289 -24.89 2.54 -10.42
C ASN A 289 -26.05 3.18 -9.67
N CYS A 290 -25.78 4.34 -9.06
CA CYS A 290 -26.83 5.12 -8.42
C CYS A 290 -27.89 5.57 -9.44
N PRO A 291 -29.17 5.30 -9.21
CA PRO A 291 -30.26 5.76 -10.09
C PRO A 291 -30.25 7.27 -10.35
N THR A 292 -29.89 8.06 -9.34
CA THR A 292 -29.95 9.52 -9.37
C THR A 292 -28.73 10.15 -10.01
N CYS A 293 -27.52 9.86 -9.49
CA CYS A 293 -26.29 10.56 -9.98
C CYS A 293 -25.42 9.69 -10.88
N LYS A 294 -25.84 8.47 -11.19
CA LYS A 294 -25.11 7.49 -12.01
C LYS A 294 -23.72 7.11 -11.46
N HIS A 295 -23.45 7.52 -10.25
CA HIS A 295 -22.23 7.07 -9.55
C HIS A 295 -22.22 5.55 -9.46
N GLY A 296 -21.10 4.92 -9.80
CA GLY A 296 -20.96 3.46 -9.65
C GLY A 296 -21.15 3.05 -8.18
N ILE A 297 -21.74 1.90 -7.98
CA ILE A 297 -22.00 1.32 -6.65
C ILE A 297 -21.13 0.10 -6.49
#